data_5e5c07637906c217f7d5c57cc65f4d17
#
_entry.id   5e5c07637906c217f7d5c57cc65f4d17
#
_cell.length_a   1.000
_cell.length_b   1.000
_cell.length_c   1.000
_cell.angle_alpha   90.00
_cell.angle_beta   90.00
_cell.angle_gamma   90.00
#
_symmetry.space_group_name_H-M   'P 1'
#
loop_
_entity.id
_entity.type
_entity.pdbx_description
1 polymer ?
#
loop_
_entity_poly.entity_id
_entity_poly.type
_entity_poly.pdbx_seq_one_letter_code
_entity_poly.pdbx_strand_id
1 'polypeptide(L)'
;MPPRRGVARCRAVLGTLTDIIFTARRGYGRKEELSTEGVEGRSMTILDTINSPQDLKALSADKLEELAAEIRQRLIDKVSVTGGHLGPNLGVVELTIALHRVFDSPREPIIFDTSHQSYVHKMLTGRTDQFDTLRQKDGLSGYTDRGESEHDWTESSHASASLSTVDGLSKAFKIRGDGHRNVIGVVGDGALTGGMCWEALNNISEDKGRNAVIVVNDNGRSYSPTIGGISENLGRIRSQHGYDELMEQGKRRLKQMGWVGERAFDALHAVKEGVKSTVLPTEMFPELGMK
;
A
#
# COMPACT_ATOMS: atom_id res chain seq x y z
N MET A 1 -17.12 -24.23 16.35
CA MET A 1 -16.06 -23.23 16.48
C MET A 1 -16.52 -21.97 15.76
N PRO A 2 -16.54 -20.79 16.37
CA PRO A 2 -16.93 -19.56 15.69
C PRO A 2 -15.85 -19.18 14.66
N PRO A 3 -16.20 -18.58 13.51
CA PRO A 3 -15.25 -18.22 12.46
C PRO A 3 -14.26 -17.17 13.00
N ARG A 4 -12.98 -17.38 12.74
CA ARG A 4 -11.90 -16.50 13.18
C ARG A 4 -12.10 -15.11 12.58
N ARG A 5 -12.41 -14.11 13.40
CA ARG A 5 -12.68 -12.71 12.99
C ARG A 5 -11.56 -12.04 12.19
N GLY A 6 -10.33 -12.55 12.25
CA GLY A 6 -9.18 -12.00 11.50
C GLY A 6 -9.24 -12.22 9.99
N VAL A 7 -9.73 -13.38 9.52
CA VAL A 7 -9.80 -13.68 8.07
C VAL A 7 -10.87 -12.85 7.35
N ALA A 8 -11.97 -12.51 8.05
CA ALA A 8 -13.00 -11.64 7.49
C ALA A 8 -12.53 -10.19 7.34
N ARG A 9 -11.68 -9.68 8.25
CA ARG A 9 -11.08 -8.34 8.15
C ARG A 9 -10.11 -8.22 6.96
N CYS A 10 -9.23 -9.21 6.73
CA CYS A 10 -8.32 -9.17 5.58
C CYS A 10 -9.06 -9.13 4.23
N ARG A 11 -10.16 -9.88 4.06
CA ARG A 11 -10.96 -9.85 2.82
C ARG A 11 -11.69 -8.51 2.61
N ALA A 12 -12.21 -7.89 3.67
CA ALA A 12 -12.85 -6.58 3.58
C ALA A 12 -11.83 -5.47 3.27
N VAL A 13 -10.62 -5.55 3.84
CA VAL A 13 -9.51 -4.63 3.58
C VAL A 13 -9.04 -4.68 2.13
N LEU A 14 -8.88 -5.87 1.55
CA LEU A 14 -8.50 -6.00 0.13
C LEU A 14 -9.57 -5.42 -0.80
N GLY A 15 -10.86 -5.63 -0.53
CA GLY A 15 -11.94 -5.04 -1.30
C GLY A 15 -11.90 -3.50 -1.26
N THR A 16 -11.76 -2.91 -0.08
CA THR A 16 -11.72 -1.45 0.11
C THR A 16 -10.46 -0.84 -0.51
N LEU A 17 -9.29 -1.49 -0.37
CA LEU A 17 -8.04 -1.06 -1.00
C LEU A 17 -8.15 -1.11 -2.53
N THR A 18 -8.72 -2.18 -3.07
CA THR A 18 -8.91 -2.36 -4.51
C THR A 18 -9.88 -1.31 -5.09
N ASP A 19 -10.97 -1.01 -4.40
CA ASP A 19 -11.95 -0.02 -4.84
C ASP A 19 -11.37 1.40 -4.87
N ILE A 20 -10.59 1.78 -3.84
CA ILE A 20 -9.91 3.09 -3.78
C ILE A 20 -8.85 3.20 -4.89
N ILE A 21 -8.05 2.17 -5.13
CA ILE A 21 -7.01 2.15 -6.17
C ILE A 21 -7.64 2.15 -7.58
N PHE A 22 -8.77 1.47 -7.79
CA PHE A 22 -9.45 1.40 -9.09
C PHE A 22 -10.10 2.73 -9.48
N THR A 23 -10.65 3.48 -8.51
CA THR A 23 -11.24 4.81 -8.74
C THR A 23 -10.15 5.80 -9.14
N ALA A 24 -9.00 5.78 -8.48
CA ALA A 24 -7.85 6.65 -8.77
C ALA A 24 -7.30 6.49 -10.21
N ARG A 25 -7.31 5.27 -10.78
CA ARG A 25 -6.85 5.04 -12.17
C ARG A 25 -7.76 5.64 -13.23
N ARG A 26 -9.04 5.89 -12.97
CA ARG A 26 -9.98 6.50 -13.94
C ARG A 26 -9.79 8.01 -14.08
N GLY A 27 -9.20 8.68 -13.10
CA GLY A 27 -8.98 10.14 -13.10
C GLY A 27 -7.78 10.63 -13.91
N TYR A 28 -6.87 9.76 -14.33
CA TYR A 28 -5.57 10.16 -14.91
C TYR A 28 -5.62 10.66 -16.38
N GLY A 29 -6.78 10.88 -16.94
CA GLY A 29 -6.97 11.22 -18.36
C GLY A 29 -7.32 12.68 -18.69
N ARG A 30 -7.46 13.57 -17.71
CA ARG A 30 -7.83 14.96 -17.97
C ARG A 30 -6.66 15.91 -17.68
N LYS A 31 -6.08 16.48 -18.73
CA LYS A 31 -5.19 17.65 -18.62
C LYS A 31 -6.06 18.86 -18.27
N GLU A 32 -6.02 19.31 -17.03
CA GLU A 32 -6.45 20.65 -16.69
C GLU A 32 -5.25 21.58 -16.76
N GLU A 33 -5.44 22.70 -17.47
CA GLU A 33 -4.45 23.78 -17.57
C GLU A 33 -4.28 24.44 -16.19
N LEU A 34 -3.05 24.47 -15.72
CA LEU A 34 -2.64 25.15 -14.48
C LEU A 34 -2.84 26.66 -14.67
N SER A 35 -3.83 27.23 -14.03
CA SER A 35 -3.97 28.68 -13.86
C SER A 35 -3.05 29.13 -12.73
N THR A 36 -2.08 29.96 -13.06
CA THR A 36 -1.27 30.72 -12.10
C THR A 36 -2.05 31.93 -11.62
N GLU A 37 -2.81 31.81 -10.54
CA GLU A 37 -3.37 32.96 -9.84
C GLU A 37 -2.73 33.11 -8.45
N GLY A 38 -2.44 34.38 -8.11
CA GLY A 38 -1.59 34.81 -7.04
C GLY A 38 -2.16 34.58 -5.63
N VAL A 39 -1.27 34.66 -4.69
CA VAL A 39 -1.44 34.54 -3.24
C VAL A 39 -2.34 35.68 -2.71
N GLU A 40 -3.64 35.41 -2.59
CA GLU A 40 -4.50 36.15 -1.66
C GLU A 40 -5.63 35.22 -1.17
N GLY A 41 -5.69 34.99 0.16
CA GLY A 41 -6.80 34.31 0.82
C GLY A 41 -6.84 32.80 0.59
N ARG A 42 -5.91 32.03 1.21
CA ARG A 42 -5.91 30.56 1.10
C ARG A 42 -7.23 30.02 1.68
N SER A 43 -8.12 29.57 0.82
CA SER A 43 -9.28 28.78 1.23
C SER A 43 -8.79 27.56 1.99
N MET A 44 -9.38 27.27 3.15
CA MET A 44 -9.07 26.09 3.95
C MET A 44 -9.39 24.84 3.11
N THR A 45 -8.40 24.00 2.90
CA THR A 45 -8.53 22.75 2.12
C THR A 45 -8.96 21.60 3.02
N ILE A 46 -9.37 20.46 2.44
CA ILE A 46 -9.68 19.25 3.22
C ILE A 46 -8.42 18.79 3.97
N LEU A 47 -7.26 18.83 3.32
CA LEU A 47 -5.98 18.45 3.92
C LEU A 47 -5.67 19.29 5.18
N ASP A 48 -5.99 20.57 5.19
CA ASP A 48 -5.76 21.45 6.35
C ASP A 48 -6.67 21.09 7.55
N THR A 49 -7.71 20.27 7.34
CA THR A 49 -8.58 19.77 8.42
C THR A 49 -8.11 18.44 9.00
N ILE A 50 -7.12 17.79 8.38
CA ILE A 50 -6.60 16.48 8.81
C ILE A 50 -5.45 16.68 9.79
N ASN A 51 -5.73 16.51 11.07
CA ASN A 51 -4.73 16.57 12.14
C ASN A 51 -4.38 15.16 12.68
N SER A 52 -5.17 14.17 12.32
CA SER A 52 -5.00 12.79 12.79
C SER A 52 -5.60 11.79 11.80
N PRO A 53 -5.22 10.50 11.86
CA PRO A 53 -5.88 9.45 11.11
C PRO A 53 -7.39 9.32 11.41
N GLN A 54 -7.86 9.77 12.56
CA GLN A 54 -9.27 9.77 12.94
C GLN A 54 -10.07 10.75 12.09
N ASP A 55 -9.52 11.94 11.80
CA ASP A 55 -10.15 12.94 10.94
C ASP A 55 -10.30 12.38 9.52
N LEU A 56 -9.25 11.71 9.01
CA LEU A 56 -9.30 11.02 7.72
C LEU A 56 -10.37 9.91 7.70
N LYS A 57 -10.51 9.15 8.78
CA LYS A 57 -11.53 8.09 8.88
C LYS A 57 -12.96 8.64 8.88
N ALA A 58 -13.15 9.86 9.34
CA ALA A 58 -14.44 10.55 9.37
C ALA A 58 -14.87 11.09 8.00
N LEU A 59 -13.95 11.24 7.04
CA LEU A 59 -14.28 11.71 5.71
C LEU A 59 -15.16 10.72 4.94
N SER A 60 -16.11 11.24 4.18
CA SER A 60 -16.89 10.46 3.22
C SER A 60 -16.03 10.05 2.00
N ALA A 61 -16.43 8.99 1.32
CA ALA A 61 -15.65 8.43 0.21
C ALA A 61 -15.48 9.38 -0.97
N ASP A 62 -16.48 10.22 -1.25
CA ASP A 62 -16.47 11.24 -2.29
C ASP A 62 -15.41 12.33 -2.07
N LYS A 63 -15.01 12.57 -0.81
CA LYS A 63 -13.98 13.56 -0.46
C LYS A 63 -12.54 13.03 -0.61
N LEU A 64 -12.36 11.74 -0.80
CA LEU A 64 -11.01 11.14 -0.85
C LEU A 64 -10.27 11.49 -2.14
N GLU A 65 -10.96 11.65 -3.26
CA GLU A 65 -10.34 12.07 -4.53
C GLU A 65 -9.86 13.52 -4.43
N GLU A 66 -10.66 14.39 -3.85
CA GLU A 66 -10.31 15.79 -3.59
C GLU A 66 -9.09 15.88 -2.66
N LEU A 67 -9.11 15.15 -1.53
CA LEU A 67 -7.98 15.06 -0.61
C LEU A 67 -6.71 14.56 -1.30
N ALA A 68 -6.81 13.53 -2.13
CA ALA A 68 -5.65 13.00 -2.86
C ALA A 68 -5.06 14.03 -3.85
N ALA A 69 -5.90 14.82 -4.49
CA ALA A 69 -5.46 15.92 -5.36
C ALA A 69 -4.76 17.03 -4.57
N GLU A 70 -5.31 17.44 -3.42
CA GLU A 70 -4.71 18.43 -2.53
C GLU A 70 -3.35 17.96 -1.97
N ILE A 71 -3.23 16.69 -1.55
CA ILE A 71 -1.96 16.10 -1.12
C ILE A 71 -0.92 16.16 -2.24
N ARG A 72 -1.30 15.79 -3.48
CA ARG A 72 -0.39 15.87 -4.62
C ARG A 72 0.09 17.27 -4.90
N GLN A 73 -0.83 18.23 -4.88
CA GLN A 73 -0.46 19.62 -5.07
C GLN A 73 0.49 20.11 -3.98
N ARG A 74 0.20 19.79 -2.71
CA ARG A 74 1.07 20.13 -1.58
C ARG A 74 2.47 19.51 -1.73
N LEU A 75 2.57 18.24 -2.18
CA LEU A 75 3.84 17.57 -2.45
C LEU A 75 4.64 18.29 -3.55
N ILE A 76 3.99 18.65 -4.65
CA ILE A 76 4.63 19.34 -5.77
C ILE A 76 5.14 20.69 -5.31
N ASP A 77 4.30 21.50 -4.66
CA ASP A 77 4.65 22.86 -4.23
C ASP A 77 5.81 22.89 -3.24
N LYS A 78 5.81 21.96 -2.29
CA LYS A 78 6.80 21.99 -1.20
C LYS A 78 8.09 21.26 -1.58
N VAL A 79 8.01 20.05 -2.13
CA VAL A 79 9.20 19.27 -2.49
C VAL A 79 9.99 19.88 -3.64
N SER A 80 9.34 20.65 -4.53
CA SER A 80 10.05 21.42 -5.57
C SER A 80 10.98 22.50 -4.98
N VAL A 81 10.65 23.01 -3.80
CA VAL A 81 11.42 24.04 -3.09
C VAL A 81 12.43 23.44 -2.13
N THR A 82 12.00 22.51 -1.28
CA THR A 82 12.84 21.94 -0.21
C THR A 82 13.72 20.80 -0.70
N GLY A 83 13.43 20.25 -1.88
CA GLY A 83 14.03 19.01 -2.38
C GLY A 83 13.45 17.78 -1.69
N GLY A 84 13.70 16.60 -2.24
CA GLY A 84 13.24 15.34 -1.66
C GLY A 84 12.78 14.32 -2.70
N HIS A 85 12.03 13.32 -2.23
CA HIS A 85 11.58 12.18 -3.02
C HIS A 85 10.17 12.42 -3.57
N LEU A 86 10.02 13.32 -4.59
CA LEU A 86 8.70 13.68 -5.11
C LEU A 86 8.00 12.49 -5.79
N GLY A 87 8.62 11.88 -6.81
CA GLY A 87 8.02 10.78 -7.58
C GLY A 87 7.54 9.61 -6.72
N PRO A 88 8.39 9.07 -5.82
CA PRO A 88 7.99 8.00 -4.90
C PRO A 88 6.78 8.35 -4.03
N ASN A 89 6.67 9.60 -3.56
CA ASN A 89 5.55 10.02 -2.72
C ASN A 89 4.26 10.26 -3.50
N LEU A 90 4.35 10.78 -4.72
CA LEU A 90 3.18 10.88 -5.60
C LEU A 90 2.56 9.52 -5.92
N GLY A 91 3.38 8.47 -5.99
CA GLY A 91 2.93 7.11 -6.29
C GLY A 91 2.23 6.39 -5.14
N VAL A 92 2.32 6.91 -3.91
CA VAL A 92 1.75 6.26 -2.70
C VAL A 92 0.64 7.06 -2.03
N VAL A 93 0.10 8.09 -2.68
CA VAL A 93 -0.93 8.95 -2.08
C VAL A 93 -2.16 8.14 -1.69
N GLU A 94 -2.81 7.48 -2.64
CA GLU A 94 -4.00 6.67 -2.38
C GLU A 94 -3.71 5.47 -1.49
N LEU A 95 -2.55 4.85 -1.67
CA LEU A 95 -2.11 3.74 -0.83
C LEU A 95 -2.03 4.18 0.64
N THR A 96 -1.42 5.32 0.92
CA THR A 96 -1.26 5.81 2.30
C THR A 96 -2.59 6.24 2.90
N ILE A 97 -3.46 6.91 2.12
CA ILE A 97 -4.84 7.22 2.52
C ILE A 97 -5.57 5.92 2.91
N ALA A 98 -5.51 4.90 2.06
CA ALA A 98 -6.18 3.62 2.30
C ALA A 98 -5.65 2.92 3.55
N LEU A 99 -4.34 2.91 3.77
CA LEU A 99 -3.72 2.32 4.96
C LEU A 99 -4.22 2.99 6.24
N HIS A 100 -4.25 4.32 6.29
CA HIS A 100 -4.74 5.06 7.46
C HIS A 100 -6.25 4.99 7.67
N ARG A 101 -7.03 4.72 6.62
CA ARG A 101 -8.47 4.46 6.77
C ARG A 101 -8.77 3.08 7.34
N VAL A 102 -7.92 2.10 7.04
CA VAL A 102 -8.14 0.71 7.43
C VAL A 102 -7.51 0.40 8.78
N PHE A 103 -6.26 0.77 8.97
CA PHE A 103 -5.48 0.44 10.17
C PHE A 103 -5.53 1.57 11.20
N ASP A 104 -5.34 1.19 12.45
CA ASP A 104 -5.46 2.09 13.59
C ASP A 104 -4.08 2.54 14.09
N SER A 105 -3.42 3.39 13.28
CA SER A 105 -2.14 4.00 13.66
C SER A 105 -2.36 5.04 14.78
N PRO A 106 -1.50 5.12 15.82
CA PRO A 106 -0.21 4.41 15.97
C PRO A 106 -0.33 3.02 16.58
N ARG A 107 -1.51 2.61 17.04
CA ARG A 107 -1.71 1.31 17.70
C ARG A 107 -1.35 0.14 16.79
N GLU A 108 -1.66 0.23 15.50
CA GLU A 108 -1.24 -0.70 14.45
C GLU A 108 -0.12 -0.04 13.64
N PRO A 109 1.16 -0.38 13.91
CA PRO A 109 2.30 0.27 13.27
C PRO A 109 2.31 0.13 11.76
N ILE A 110 2.60 1.23 11.06
CA ILE A 110 2.87 1.24 9.63
C ILE A 110 4.35 1.55 9.43
N ILE A 111 5.11 0.56 8.97
CA ILE A 111 6.56 0.62 8.80
C ILE A 111 6.88 0.78 7.31
N PHE A 112 7.49 1.90 6.95
CA PHE A 112 7.89 2.18 5.58
C PHE A 112 9.34 1.73 5.34
N ASP A 113 9.56 0.91 4.32
CA ASP A 113 10.93 0.54 3.92
C ASP A 113 11.67 1.76 3.36
N THR A 114 12.93 1.93 3.76
CA THR A 114 13.72 3.14 3.47
C THR A 114 13.07 4.42 4.03
N SER A 115 11.79 4.41 4.28
CA SER A 115 10.90 5.49 4.75
C SER A 115 10.90 6.78 3.91
N HIS A 116 11.47 6.76 2.70
CA HIS A 116 11.46 7.89 1.78
C HIS A 116 10.08 8.15 1.14
N GLN A 117 9.14 7.23 1.27
CA GLN A 117 7.74 7.31 0.82
C GLN A 117 6.78 7.67 1.96
N SER A 118 7.25 8.36 3.01
CA SER A 118 6.48 8.66 4.21
C SER A 118 5.90 10.08 4.27
N TYR A 119 6.06 10.89 3.21
CA TYR A 119 5.59 12.28 3.23
C TYR A 119 4.08 12.39 3.38
N VAL A 120 3.33 11.56 2.67
CA VAL A 120 1.87 11.49 2.81
C VAL A 120 1.47 11.02 4.21
N HIS A 121 2.18 10.04 4.77
CA HIS A 121 2.00 9.60 6.15
C HIS A 121 2.19 10.76 7.14
N LYS A 122 3.23 11.58 6.97
CA LYS A 122 3.46 12.77 7.81
C LYS A 122 2.28 13.76 7.73
N MET A 123 1.77 14.03 6.51
CA MET A 123 0.61 14.91 6.33
C MET A 123 -0.63 14.37 7.06
N LEU A 124 -0.94 13.08 6.89
CA LEU A 124 -2.13 12.44 7.47
C LEU A 124 -2.02 12.19 8.98
N THR A 125 -0.87 12.46 9.57
CA THR A 125 -0.60 12.33 11.02
C THR A 125 -0.29 13.67 11.68
N GLY A 126 -0.85 14.78 11.16
CA GLY A 126 -0.87 16.09 11.80
C GLY A 126 0.37 16.96 11.59
N ARG A 127 1.20 16.66 10.58
CA ARG A 127 2.43 17.43 10.31
C ARG A 127 2.35 18.28 9.03
N THR A 128 1.14 18.52 8.51
CA THR A 128 0.92 19.28 7.28
C THR A 128 1.47 20.71 7.38
N ASP A 129 1.26 21.38 8.50
CA ASP A 129 1.68 22.77 8.71
C ASP A 129 3.21 22.93 8.79
N GLN A 130 3.92 21.86 9.15
CA GLN A 130 5.37 21.85 9.24
C GLN A 130 6.05 21.47 7.91
N PHE A 131 5.27 21.20 6.87
CA PHE A 131 5.80 20.65 5.62
C PHE A 131 6.73 21.62 4.87
N ASP A 132 6.67 22.93 5.20
CA ASP A 132 7.60 23.95 4.69
C ASP A 132 9.03 23.76 5.19
N THR A 133 9.20 23.01 6.29
CA THR A 133 10.50 22.72 6.90
C THR A 133 11.05 21.35 6.50
N LEU A 134 10.39 20.63 5.59
CA LEU A 134 10.79 19.29 5.17
C LEU A 134 12.25 19.28 4.71
N ARG A 135 13.06 18.41 5.32
CA ARG A 135 14.50 18.24 5.06
C ARG A 135 15.34 19.51 5.33
N GLN A 136 14.81 20.48 6.02
CA GLN A 136 15.57 21.64 6.47
C GLN A 136 16.16 21.35 7.86
N LYS A 137 17.21 22.12 8.21
CA LYS A 137 17.81 22.04 9.55
C LYS A 137 16.75 22.36 10.59
N ASP A 138 16.66 21.54 11.62
CA ASP A 138 15.71 21.65 12.73
C ASP A 138 14.22 21.57 12.28
N GLY A 139 13.96 21.10 11.07
CA GLY A 139 12.64 20.89 10.48
C GLY A 139 12.29 19.41 10.37
N LEU A 140 11.22 19.10 9.60
CA LEU A 140 10.78 17.74 9.38
C LEU A 140 11.84 16.91 8.65
N SER A 141 12.11 15.70 9.16
CA SER A 141 12.96 14.69 8.52
C SER A 141 12.37 14.25 7.17
N GLY A 142 13.23 13.95 6.21
CA GLY A 142 12.83 13.31 4.95
C GLY A 142 12.50 11.81 5.08
N TYR A 143 12.53 11.27 6.29
CA TYR A 143 12.25 9.90 6.67
C TYR A 143 11.33 9.88 7.89
N THR A 144 10.84 8.71 8.30
CA THR A 144 10.13 8.58 9.58
C THR A 144 11.09 8.89 10.74
N ASP A 145 10.58 9.56 11.76
CA ASP A 145 11.34 9.98 12.93
C ASP A 145 10.47 9.89 14.19
N ARG A 146 10.90 9.08 15.14
CA ARG A 146 10.18 8.86 16.41
C ARG A 146 10.10 10.10 17.30
N GLY A 147 11.02 11.03 17.10
CA GLY A 147 11.00 12.32 17.79
C GLY A 147 9.92 13.26 17.26
N GLU A 148 9.45 13.07 16.02
CA GLU A 148 8.41 13.89 15.41
C GLU A 148 6.98 13.44 15.75
N SER A 149 6.76 12.12 15.85
CA SER A 149 5.39 11.59 16.00
C SER A 149 5.38 10.18 16.59
N GLU A 150 4.37 9.89 17.41
CA GLU A 150 4.08 8.55 17.91
C GLU A 150 3.66 7.57 16.79
N HIS A 151 3.27 8.08 15.62
CA HIS A 151 2.95 7.27 14.45
C HIS A 151 4.19 6.71 13.75
N ASP A 152 5.37 7.28 14.01
CA ASP A 152 6.65 6.86 13.44
C ASP A 152 7.34 5.86 14.38
N TRP A 153 7.25 4.57 14.06
CA TRP A 153 7.78 3.50 14.90
C TRP A 153 9.26 3.18 14.66
N THR A 154 9.82 3.68 13.56
CA THR A 154 11.20 3.44 13.16
C THR A 154 11.87 4.70 12.63
N GLU A 155 13.18 4.73 12.77
CA GLU A 155 14.06 5.74 12.19
C GLU A 155 15.07 4.99 11.33
N SER A 156 14.74 4.75 10.06
CA SER A 156 15.64 4.02 9.18
C SER A 156 15.49 4.49 7.74
N SER A 157 16.61 4.85 7.13
CA SER A 157 16.74 5.11 5.70
C SER A 157 17.31 3.90 4.93
N HIS A 158 17.49 2.77 5.59
CA HIS A 158 18.00 1.54 4.99
C HIS A 158 16.94 0.83 4.17
N ALA A 159 17.27 0.50 2.92
CA ALA A 159 16.44 -0.38 2.11
C ALA A 159 16.48 -1.82 2.66
N SER A 160 15.40 -2.53 2.47
CA SER A 160 15.22 -3.95 2.85
C SER A 160 15.14 -4.24 4.35
N ALA A 161 15.09 -3.21 5.21
CA ALA A 161 15.12 -3.38 6.68
C ALA A 161 13.72 -3.45 7.32
N SER A 162 12.69 -2.92 6.66
CA SER A 162 11.34 -2.78 7.26
C SER A 162 10.73 -4.10 7.68
N LEU A 163 10.85 -5.14 6.86
CA LEU A 163 10.23 -6.42 7.13
C LEU A 163 10.84 -7.14 8.33
N SER A 164 12.14 -6.93 8.62
CA SER A 164 12.76 -7.40 9.87
C SER A 164 12.15 -6.72 11.10
N THR A 165 11.82 -5.43 10.99
CA THR A 165 11.10 -4.71 12.04
C THR A 165 9.67 -5.23 12.21
N VAL A 166 8.96 -5.48 11.09
CA VAL A 166 7.61 -6.09 11.10
C VAL A 166 7.62 -7.45 11.77
N ASP A 167 8.60 -8.30 11.44
CA ASP A 167 8.81 -9.60 12.08
C ASP A 167 9.00 -9.45 13.59
N GLY A 168 9.91 -8.59 14.02
CA GLY A 168 10.20 -8.35 15.43
C GLY A 168 9.01 -7.80 16.21
N LEU A 169 8.31 -6.79 15.69
CA LEU A 169 7.14 -6.19 16.33
C LEU A 169 5.97 -7.18 16.43
N SER A 170 5.68 -7.93 15.37
CA SER A 170 4.59 -8.92 15.39
C SER A 170 4.87 -10.06 16.39
N LYS A 171 6.14 -10.49 16.53
CA LYS A 171 6.57 -11.41 17.58
C LYS A 171 6.38 -10.81 18.98
N ALA A 172 6.82 -9.57 19.17
CA ALA A 172 6.70 -8.87 20.44
C ALA A 172 5.23 -8.72 20.88
N PHE A 173 4.35 -8.33 19.97
CA PHE A 173 2.91 -8.23 20.26
C PHE A 173 2.30 -9.59 20.62
N LYS A 174 2.67 -10.65 19.92
CA LYS A 174 2.21 -12.00 20.26
C LYS A 174 2.66 -12.42 21.67
N ILE A 175 3.92 -12.19 22.02
CA ILE A 175 4.49 -12.53 23.34
C ILE A 175 3.78 -11.74 24.45
N ARG A 176 3.44 -10.47 24.21
CA ARG A 176 2.74 -9.60 25.16
C ARG A 176 1.25 -9.86 25.27
N GLY A 177 0.68 -10.79 24.51
CA GLY A 177 -0.75 -11.05 24.46
C GLY A 177 -1.54 -10.11 23.54
N ASP A 178 -0.87 -9.21 22.83
CA ASP A 178 -1.43 -8.25 21.86
C ASP A 178 -1.42 -8.77 20.42
N GLY A 179 -1.32 -10.08 20.22
CA GLY A 179 -1.18 -10.70 18.90
C GLY A 179 -2.32 -10.44 17.91
N HIS A 180 -3.39 -9.78 18.38
CA HIS A 180 -4.49 -9.32 17.52
C HIS A 180 -4.18 -8.01 16.77
N ARG A 181 -3.13 -7.28 17.16
CA ARG A 181 -2.71 -6.04 16.49
C ARG A 181 -2.00 -6.37 15.19
N ASN A 182 -2.36 -5.66 14.12
CA ASN A 182 -1.65 -5.76 12.87
C ASN A 182 -0.34 -4.94 12.92
N VAL A 183 0.69 -5.43 12.24
CA VAL A 183 1.92 -4.69 11.94
C VAL A 183 2.04 -4.64 10.42
N ILE A 184 2.07 -3.44 9.86
CA ILE A 184 2.03 -3.22 8.42
C ILE A 184 3.42 -2.83 7.94
N GLY A 185 3.95 -3.55 6.96
CA GLY A 185 5.19 -3.21 6.26
C GLY A 185 4.89 -2.74 4.84
N VAL A 186 5.32 -1.52 4.50
CA VAL A 186 5.24 -0.99 3.13
C VAL A 186 6.62 -1.06 2.53
N VAL A 187 6.77 -1.87 1.49
CA VAL A 187 8.06 -2.16 0.85
C VAL A 187 7.98 -1.92 -0.66
N GLY A 188 8.95 -1.20 -1.21
CA GLY A 188 9.07 -1.00 -2.65
C GLY A 188 9.70 -2.22 -3.36
N ASP A 189 9.40 -2.38 -4.65
CA ASP A 189 9.96 -3.44 -5.50
C ASP A 189 11.50 -3.47 -5.49
N GLY A 190 12.15 -2.30 -5.49
CA GLY A 190 13.60 -2.19 -5.38
C GLY A 190 14.15 -2.72 -4.05
N ALA A 191 13.46 -2.49 -2.94
CA ALA A 191 13.86 -2.97 -1.61
C ALA A 191 13.70 -4.50 -1.47
N LEU A 192 12.75 -5.11 -2.20
CA LEU A 192 12.59 -6.56 -2.24
C LEU A 192 13.77 -7.30 -2.90
N THR A 193 14.66 -6.60 -3.60
CA THR A 193 15.88 -7.23 -4.13
C THR A 193 16.93 -7.51 -3.06
N GLY A 194 16.79 -6.92 -1.89
CA GLY A 194 17.72 -7.10 -0.77
C GLY A 194 17.48 -8.39 0.01
N GLY A 195 18.57 -9.09 0.37
CA GLY A 195 18.49 -10.37 1.09
C GLY A 195 17.78 -10.31 2.43
N MET A 196 17.86 -9.18 3.15
CA MET A 196 17.18 -8.99 4.43
C MET A 196 15.64 -9.09 4.31
N CYS A 197 15.05 -8.61 3.20
CA CYS A 197 13.63 -8.78 2.97
C CYS A 197 13.23 -10.25 2.89
N TRP A 198 14.04 -11.06 2.20
CA TRP A 198 13.76 -12.50 2.03
C TRP A 198 13.93 -13.27 3.32
N GLU A 199 14.95 -12.96 4.09
CA GLU A 199 15.12 -13.54 5.42
C GLU A 199 13.93 -13.20 6.32
N ALA A 200 13.51 -11.94 6.34
CA ALA A 200 12.36 -11.52 7.12
C ALA A 200 11.05 -12.19 6.64
N LEU A 201 10.82 -12.30 5.32
CA LEU A 201 9.67 -13.00 4.75
C LEU A 201 9.65 -14.47 5.18
N ASN A 202 10.79 -15.15 5.12
CA ASN A 202 10.94 -16.52 5.58
C ASN A 202 10.55 -16.64 7.07
N ASN A 203 11.04 -15.76 7.92
CA ASN A 203 10.72 -15.75 9.35
C ASN A 203 9.25 -15.39 9.64
N ILE A 204 8.66 -14.47 8.89
CA ILE A 204 7.25 -14.10 9.01
C ILE A 204 6.35 -15.27 8.61
N SER A 205 6.70 -16.00 7.56
CA SER A 205 5.92 -17.10 7.01
C SER A 205 5.84 -18.33 7.91
N GLU A 206 6.85 -18.54 8.78
CA GLU A 206 6.92 -19.68 9.68
C GLU A 206 5.75 -19.69 10.69
N ASP A 207 5.37 -18.55 11.23
CA ASP A 207 4.36 -18.44 12.29
C ASP A 207 3.05 -17.80 11.81
N LYS A 208 2.11 -18.64 11.41
CA LYS A 208 0.77 -18.24 10.95
C LYS A 208 -0.12 -17.60 12.02
N GLY A 209 0.33 -17.55 13.27
CA GLY A 209 -0.40 -16.96 14.41
C GLY A 209 -0.13 -15.48 14.62
N ARG A 210 0.64 -14.81 13.74
CA ARG A 210 0.96 -13.39 13.82
C ARG A 210 0.19 -12.57 12.80
N ASN A 211 -0.11 -11.33 13.13
CA ASN A 211 -0.77 -10.39 12.25
C ASN A 211 0.26 -9.44 11.62
N ALA A 212 0.96 -9.91 10.60
CA ALA A 212 1.83 -9.11 9.75
C ALA A 212 1.16 -8.91 8.39
N VAL A 213 1.09 -7.66 7.92
CA VAL A 213 0.56 -7.29 6.61
C VAL A 213 1.69 -6.70 5.80
N ILE A 214 1.96 -7.26 4.63
CA ILE A 214 3.02 -6.81 3.75
C ILE A 214 2.39 -6.20 2.51
N VAL A 215 2.69 -4.93 2.29
CA VAL A 215 2.23 -4.14 1.15
C VAL A 215 3.41 -3.90 0.23
N VAL A 216 3.39 -4.53 -0.93
CA VAL A 216 4.41 -4.32 -1.96
C VAL A 216 3.95 -3.21 -2.89
N ASN A 217 4.69 -2.10 -2.88
CA ASN A 217 4.50 -1.00 -3.81
C ASN A 217 5.41 -1.19 -5.02
N ASP A 218 4.84 -1.67 -6.12
CA ASP A 218 5.57 -1.92 -7.35
C ASP A 218 5.23 -0.87 -8.41
N ASN A 219 6.13 0.10 -8.59
CA ASN A 219 6.03 1.15 -9.60
C ASN A 219 6.68 0.76 -10.94
N GLY A 220 7.27 -0.45 -11.02
CA GLY A 220 8.01 -0.93 -12.20
C GLY A 220 9.31 -0.18 -12.48
N ARG A 221 9.70 0.76 -11.62
CA ARG A 221 10.93 1.55 -11.75
C ARG A 221 11.48 1.90 -10.36
N SER A 222 12.74 1.52 -10.15
CA SER A 222 13.64 2.21 -9.23
C SER A 222 14.53 3.17 -10.03
N TYR A 223 15.77 3.46 -9.63
CA TYR A 223 16.72 4.25 -10.43
C TYR A 223 17.08 3.58 -11.77
N SER A 224 16.90 2.28 -11.85
CA SER A 224 17.00 1.46 -13.05
C SER A 224 15.91 0.39 -13.04
N PRO A 225 15.59 -0.26 -14.18
CA PRO A 225 14.68 -1.39 -14.18
C PRO A 225 15.15 -2.45 -13.19
N THR A 226 14.24 -2.98 -12.37
CA THR A 226 14.54 -4.09 -11.48
C THR A 226 14.90 -5.32 -12.32
N ILE A 227 16.08 -5.89 -12.11
CA ILE A 227 16.61 -7.04 -12.85
C ILE A 227 16.64 -8.30 -11.98
N GLY A 228 16.55 -9.47 -12.64
CA GLY A 228 16.62 -10.78 -11.98
C GLY A 228 15.28 -11.49 -11.84
N GLY A 229 15.30 -12.71 -11.31
CA GLY A 229 14.11 -13.58 -11.19
C GLY A 229 12.96 -12.97 -10.38
N ILE A 230 13.26 -12.07 -9.44
CA ILE A 230 12.25 -11.32 -8.67
C ILE A 230 11.47 -10.39 -9.59
N SER A 231 12.14 -9.65 -10.47
CA SER A 231 11.51 -8.76 -11.43
C SER A 231 10.59 -9.53 -12.40
N GLU A 232 11.02 -10.71 -12.85
CA GLU A 232 10.18 -11.58 -13.68
C GLU A 232 8.93 -12.06 -12.95
N ASN A 233 9.06 -12.44 -11.67
CA ASN A 233 7.92 -12.89 -10.86
C ASN A 233 6.95 -11.75 -10.56
N LEU A 234 7.42 -10.56 -10.22
CA LEU A 234 6.59 -9.36 -10.05
C LEU A 234 5.93 -8.95 -11.38
N GLY A 235 6.64 -9.07 -12.49
CA GLY A 235 6.10 -8.85 -13.84
C GLY A 235 4.97 -9.82 -14.18
N ARG A 236 5.07 -11.08 -13.75
CA ARG A 236 4.01 -12.10 -13.91
C ARG A 236 2.79 -11.78 -13.05
N ILE A 237 2.97 -11.38 -11.79
CA ILE A 237 1.88 -10.95 -10.90
C ILE A 237 1.13 -9.75 -11.51
N ARG A 238 1.84 -8.79 -12.10
CA ARG A 238 1.21 -7.67 -12.83
C ARG A 238 0.39 -8.11 -14.04
N SER A 239 0.86 -9.12 -14.79
CA SER A 239 0.14 -9.64 -15.95
C SER A 239 -1.10 -10.45 -15.57
N GLN A 240 -1.14 -11.05 -14.37
CA GLN A 240 -2.31 -11.78 -13.88
C GLN A 240 -3.53 -10.91 -13.65
N HIS A 241 -3.37 -9.64 -13.26
CA HIS A 241 -4.50 -8.72 -13.06
C HIS A 241 -5.33 -8.53 -14.34
N GLY A 242 -4.69 -8.38 -15.50
CA GLY A 242 -5.41 -8.33 -16.79
C GLY A 242 -6.06 -9.66 -17.17
N TYR A 243 -5.47 -10.78 -16.77
CA TYR A 243 -6.01 -12.12 -17.00
C TYR A 243 -7.24 -12.37 -16.13
N ASP A 244 -7.24 -11.97 -14.86
CA ASP A 244 -8.38 -12.14 -13.97
C ASP A 244 -9.58 -11.28 -14.40
N GLU A 245 -9.36 -10.05 -14.90
CA GLU A 245 -10.43 -9.24 -15.50
C GLU A 245 -11.03 -9.90 -16.77
N LEU A 246 -10.18 -10.45 -17.63
CA LEU A 246 -10.62 -11.16 -18.83
C LEU A 246 -11.42 -12.42 -18.47
N MET A 247 -10.97 -13.15 -17.45
CA MET A 247 -11.65 -14.34 -16.94
C MET A 247 -12.97 -13.99 -16.25
N GLU A 248 -13.04 -12.92 -15.48
CA GLU A 248 -14.28 -12.43 -14.85
C GLU A 248 -15.31 -11.98 -15.92
N GLN A 249 -14.87 -11.30 -16.97
CA GLN A 249 -15.72 -10.93 -18.09
C GLN A 249 -16.22 -12.18 -18.87
N GLY A 250 -15.33 -13.14 -19.09
CA GLY A 250 -15.67 -14.44 -19.69
C GLY A 250 -16.70 -15.20 -18.87
N LYS A 251 -16.50 -15.24 -17.53
CA LYS A 251 -17.44 -15.86 -16.58
C LYS A 251 -18.81 -15.21 -16.60
N ARG A 252 -18.88 -13.87 -16.63
CA ARG A 252 -20.14 -13.14 -16.71
C ARG A 252 -20.88 -13.45 -18.01
N ARG A 253 -20.18 -13.52 -19.15
CA ARG A 253 -20.78 -13.86 -20.45
C ARG A 253 -21.28 -15.31 -20.49
N LEU A 254 -20.49 -16.28 -19.98
CA LEU A 254 -20.89 -17.70 -19.91
C LEU A 254 -22.09 -17.91 -18.99
N LYS A 255 -22.17 -17.22 -17.84
CA LYS A 255 -23.33 -17.29 -16.95
C LYS A 255 -24.61 -16.73 -17.60
N GLN A 256 -24.50 -15.75 -18.51
CA GLN A 256 -25.63 -15.22 -19.26
C GLN A 256 -26.18 -16.23 -20.31
N MET A 257 -25.44 -17.27 -20.66
CA MET A 257 -25.85 -18.34 -21.58
C MET A 257 -26.63 -19.47 -20.89
N GLY A 258 -26.98 -19.33 -19.62
CA GLY A 258 -27.77 -20.29 -18.85
C GLY A 258 -27.02 -21.62 -18.55
N TRP A 259 -27.77 -22.70 -18.34
CA TRP A 259 -27.23 -24.00 -17.86
C TRP A 259 -26.12 -24.60 -18.75
N VAL A 260 -26.13 -24.32 -20.04
CA VAL A 260 -25.06 -24.76 -20.97
C VAL A 260 -23.77 -24.00 -20.69
N GLY A 261 -23.86 -22.71 -20.37
CA GLY A 261 -22.72 -21.87 -20.00
C GLY A 261 -22.11 -22.27 -18.65
N GLU A 262 -22.93 -22.67 -17.68
CA GLU A 262 -22.45 -23.15 -16.36
C GLU A 262 -21.65 -24.47 -16.49
N ARG A 263 -22.17 -25.45 -17.23
CA ARG A 263 -21.43 -26.70 -17.47
C ARG A 263 -20.14 -26.51 -18.26
N ALA A 264 -20.15 -25.61 -19.25
CA ALA A 264 -18.94 -25.28 -20.00
C ALA A 264 -17.92 -24.56 -19.11
N PHE A 265 -18.38 -23.72 -18.19
CA PHE A 265 -17.52 -23.04 -17.22
C PHE A 265 -16.90 -24.02 -16.22
N ASP A 266 -17.68 -24.95 -15.66
CA ASP A 266 -17.19 -25.96 -14.71
C ASP A 266 -16.17 -26.89 -15.36
N ALA A 267 -16.39 -27.32 -16.61
CA ALA A 267 -15.44 -28.12 -17.37
C ALA A 267 -14.15 -27.36 -17.66
N LEU A 268 -14.23 -26.09 -18.08
CA LEU A 268 -13.07 -25.20 -18.27
C LEU A 268 -12.33 -24.92 -16.95
N HIS A 269 -13.06 -24.82 -15.85
CA HIS A 269 -12.46 -24.59 -14.53
C HIS A 269 -11.70 -25.81 -14.03
N ALA A 270 -12.23 -27.01 -14.23
CA ALA A 270 -11.53 -28.25 -13.88
C ALA A 270 -10.25 -28.47 -14.73
N VAL A 271 -10.30 -28.14 -16.02
CA VAL A 271 -9.11 -28.15 -16.90
C VAL A 271 -8.11 -27.10 -16.49
N LYS A 272 -8.57 -25.88 -16.11
CA LYS A 272 -7.70 -24.79 -15.64
C LYS A 272 -6.95 -25.15 -14.37
N GLU A 273 -7.62 -25.74 -13.38
CA GLU A 273 -6.98 -26.19 -12.13
C GLU A 273 -5.90 -27.25 -12.41
N GLY A 274 -6.18 -28.21 -13.29
CA GLY A 274 -5.22 -29.23 -13.70
C GLY A 274 -4.02 -28.66 -14.48
N VAL A 275 -4.24 -27.67 -15.36
CA VAL A 275 -3.18 -27.01 -16.14
C VAL A 275 -2.40 -26.02 -15.29
N LYS A 276 -3.08 -25.30 -14.37
CA LYS A 276 -2.43 -24.32 -13.47
C LYS A 276 -1.39 -25.01 -12.58
N SER A 277 -1.67 -26.22 -12.09
CA SER A 277 -0.74 -26.97 -11.26
C SER A 277 0.47 -27.55 -12.03
N THR A 278 0.38 -27.65 -13.37
CA THR A 278 1.39 -28.34 -14.19
C THR A 278 2.22 -27.38 -15.06
N VAL A 279 1.69 -26.22 -15.44
CA VAL A 279 2.30 -25.32 -16.45
C VAL A 279 2.65 -23.93 -15.91
N LEU A 280 1.98 -23.46 -14.84
CA LEU A 280 2.34 -22.19 -14.23
C LEU A 280 3.38 -22.42 -13.13
N PRO A 281 4.47 -21.64 -13.12
CA PRO A 281 5.38 -21.65 -11.98
C PRO A 281 4.60 -21.30 -10.73
N THR A 282 4.81 -22.07 -9.69
CA THR A 282 4.25 -21.90 -8.37
C THR A 282 4.34 -20.44 -7.91
N GLU A 283 3.24 -19.91 -7.41
CA GLU A 283 3.16 -18.52 -6.92
C GLU A 283 4.00 -18.41 -5.64
N MET A 284 5.08 -17.67 -5.67
CA MET A 284 6.10 -17.58 -4.62
C MET A 284 5.53 -17.24 -3.23
N PHE A 285 4.60 -16.29 -3.15
CA PHE A 285 4.02 -15.87 -1.86
C PHE A 285 3.02 -16.88 -1.27
N PRO A 286 2.10 -17.50 -2.04
CA PRO A 286 1.28 -18.60 -1.56
C PRO A 286 2.07 -19.81 -1.08
N GLU A 287 3.20 -20.14 -1.71
CA GLU A 287 4.07 -21.24 -1.26
C GLU A 287 4.73 -20.94 0.10
N LEU A 288 5.05 -19.69 0.39
CA LEU A 288 5.46 -19.26 1.71
C LEU A 288 4.29 -19.24 2.72
N GLY A 289 3.08 -19.66 2.32
CA GLY A 289 1.90 -19.69 3.18
C GLY A 289 1.30 -18.32 3.47
N MET A 290 1.69 -17.30 2.71
CA MET A 290 1.11 -15.98 2.73
C MET A 290 -0.13 -15.94 1.82
N LYS A 291 -1.20 -15.26 2.26
CA LYS A 291 -2.48 -15.14 1.54
C LYS A 291 -2.72 -13.72 1.12
#